data_6f801cb8dd4f6b9c214f1ede1e45ff29
#
_entry.id   6f801cb8dd4f6b9c214f1ede1e45ff29
#
_cell.length_a   1.000
_cell.length_b   1.000
_cell.length_c   1.000
_cell.angle_alpha   90.00
_cell.angle_beta   90.00
_cell.angle_gamma   90.00
#
_symmetry.space_group_name_H-M   'P 1'
#
loop_
_entity.id
_entity.type
_entity.pdbx_description
1 polymer ?
#
loop_
_entity_poly.entity_id
_entity_poly.type
_entity_poly.pdbx_seq_one_letter_code
_entity_poly.pdbx_strand_id
1 'polypeptide(L)'
;MAYKTTYPYTNEVLKTFDNATDVDLEAALANGHALYKKWRAEGGLDDRKVQLHKIAELLRRDVDKYAEVMTKDMGKLFTEAKGEVELCAEIADYYADKAEEFLKP
;
A
#
# COMPACT_ATOMS: atom_id res chain seq x y z
N MET A 1 3.00 17.20 16.19
CA MET A 1 3.93 17.62 15.14
C MET A 1 3.37 17.16 13.80
N ALA A 2 3.22 18.04 12.84
CA ALA A 2 2.72 17.69 11.52
C ALA A 2 3.79 16.93 10.70
N TYR A 3 3.38 15.99 9.88
CA TYR A 3 4.25 15.31 8.93
C TYR A 3 4.36 16.14 7.64
N LYS A 4 5.47 16.02 6.94
CA LYS A 4 5.67 16.68 5.65
C LYS A 4 6.47 15.81 4.71
N THR A 5 6.24 15.97 3.40
CA THR A 5 7.11 15.45 2.36
C THR A 5 7.95 16.60 1.79
N THR A 6 9.23 16.34 1.58
CA THR A 6 10.16 17.34 1.03
C THR A 6 10.89 16.72 -0.14
N TYR A 7 10.90 17.41 -1.29
CA TYR A 7 11.63 16.94 -2.47
C TYR A 7 13.14 17.08 -2.23
N PRO A 8 13.90 15.97 -2.12
CA PRO A 8 15.31 16.05 -1.72
C PRO A 8 16.20 16.82 -2.72
N TYR A 9 15.84 16.83 -3.99
CA TYR A 9 16.60 17.50 -5.04
C TYR A 9 16.54 19.04 -4.93
N THR A 10 15.38 19.59 -4.60
CA THR A 10 15.17 21.06 -4.52
C THR A 10 15.01 21.55 -3.09
N ASN A 11 14.83 20.65 -2.12
CA ASN A 11 14.49 20.96 -0.73
C ASN A 11 13.15 21.68 -0.55
N GLU A 12 12.28 21.59 -1.56
CA GLU A 12 10.92 22.14 -1.53
C GLU A 12 10.00 21.24 -0.71
N VAL A 13 9.19 21.84 0.17
CA VAL A 13 8.13 21.11 0.88
C VAL A 13 6.96 20.93 -0.07
N LEU A 14 6.67 19.67 -0.43
CA LEU A 14 5.61 19.32 -1.37
C LEU A 14 4.22 19.29 -0.73
N LYS A 15 4.15 18.77 0.50
CA LYS A 15 2.90 18.64 1.23
C LYS A 15 3.14 18.50 2.72
N THR A 16 2.23 19.06 3.50
CA THR A 16 2.14 18.83 4.96
C THR A 16 0.88 18.04 5.27
N PHE A 17 0.93 17.25 6.34
CA PHE A 17 -0.18 16.41 6.79
C PHE A 17 -0.42 16.69 8.28
N ASP A 18 -1.67 16.81 8.65
CA ASP A 18 -2.06 16.91 10.04
C ASP A 18 -1.86 15.57 10.77
N ASN A 19 -1.64 15.64 12.07
CA ASN A 19 -1.64 14.44 12.91
C ASN A 19 -3.07 13.88 12.98
N ALA A 20 -3.17 12.54 12.94
CA ALA A 20 -4.43 11.89 13.24
C ALA A 20 -4.86 12.20 14.68
N THR A 21 -6.15 12.35 14.90
CA THR A 21 -6.71 12.52 16.24
C THR A 21 -6.88 11.18 16.95
N ASP A 22 -7.04 11.19 18.27
CA ASP A 22 -7.36 9.97 19.03
C ASP A 22 -8.67 9.34 18.54
N VAL A 23 -9.64 10.14 18.13
CA VAL A 23 -10.91 9.68 17.56
C VAL A 23 -10.68 8.93 16.24
N ASP A 24 -9.83 9.46 15.37
CA ASP A 24 -9.47 8.78 14.08
C ASP A 24 -8.76 7.47 14.35
N LEU A 25 -7.84 7.45 15.31
CA LEU A 25 -7.10 6.24 15.69
C LEU A 25 -8.04 5.16 16.25
N GLU A 26 -8.91 5.51 17.17
CA GLU A 26 -9.88 4.58 17.75
C GLU A 26 -10.85 4.04 16.69
N ALA A 27 -11.31 4.87 15.77
CA ALA A 27 -12.16 4.44 14.65
C ALA A 27 -11.41 3.47 13.72
N ALA A 28 -10.16 3.73 13.38
CA ALA A 28 -9.34 2.86 12.54
C ALA A 28 -9.12 1.49 13.21
N LEU A 29 -8.81 1.47 14.51
CA LEU A 29 -8.65 0.23 15.29
C LEU A 29 -9.96 -0.58 15.34
N ALA A 30 -11.08 0.07 15.57
CA ALA A 30 -12.40 -0.58 15.61
C ALA A 30 -12.76 -1.20 14.26
N ASN A 31 -12.53 -0.47 13.15
CA ASN A 31 -12.79 -0.95 11.80
C ASN A 31 -11.90 -2.15 11.44
N GLY A 32 -10.61 -2.06 11.73
CA GLY A 32 -9.65 -3.14 11.49
C GLY A 32 -10.00 -4.39 12.29
N HIS A 33 -10.37 -4.24 13.55
CA HIS A 33 -10.77 -5.36 14.40
C HIS A 33 -12.08 -6.03 13.93
N ALA A 34 -13.07 -5.25 13.51
CA ALA A 34 -14.32 -5.77 12.97
C ALA A 34 -14.09 -6.60 11.69
N LEU A 35 -13.24 -6.12 10.78
CA LEU A 35 -12.87 -6.84 9.56
C LEU A 35 -12.10 -8.13 9.87
N TYR A 36 -11.17 -8.08 10.83
CA TYR A 36 -10.44 -9.26 11.29
C TYR A 36 -11.38 -10.34 11.82
N LYS A 37 -12.34 -9.97 12.67
CA LYS A 37 -13.33 -10.90 13.21
C LYS A 37 -14.17 -11.54 12.11
N LYS A 38 -14.64 -10.73 11.15
CA LYS A 38 -15.39 -11.20 9.99
C LYS A 38 -14.61 -12.23 9.19
N TRP A 39 -13.39 -11.90 8.78
CA TRP A 39 -12.56 -12.80 7.97
C TRP A 39 -12.17 -14.08 8.71
N ARG A 40 -11.94 -13.99 10.02
CA ARG A 40 -11.67 -15.16 10.84
C ARG A 40 -12.85 -16.12 10.92
N ALA A 41 -14.07 -15.60 11.02
CA ALA A 41 -15.29 -16.41 11.10
C ALA A 41 -15.70 -17.01 9.75
N GLU A 42 -15.54 -16.26 8.67
CA GLU A 42 -16.02 -16.61 7.32
C GLU A 42 -14.91 -17.20 6.41
N GLY A 43 -13.67 -17.34 6.92
CA GLY A 43 -12.51 -17.82 6.16
C GLY A 43 -11.74 -16.75 5.42
N GLY A 44 -12.36 -15.79 4.78
CA GLY A 44 -11.80 -14.56 4.19
C GLY A 44 -10.56 -14.66 3.28
N LEU A 45 -10.02 -15.85 3.00
CA LEU A 45 -8.80 -16.00 2.19
C LEU A 45 -9.03 -15.60 0.74
N ASP A 46 -10.15 -16.02 0.15
CA ASP A 46 -10.48 -15.69 -1.24
C ASP A 46 -10.66 -14.18 -1.43
N ASP A 47 -11.34 -13.52 -0.50
CA ASP A 47 -11.48 -12.06 -0.52
C ASP A 47 -10.13 -11.35 -0.46
N ARG A 48 -9.21 -11.82 0.37
CA ARG A 48 -7.85 -11.25 0.47
C ARG A 48 -7.03 -11.48 -0.80
N LYS A 49 -7.15 -12.64 -1.44
CA LYS A 49 -6.52 -12.92 -2.74
C LYS A 49 -7.03 -11.97 -3.82
N VAL A 50 -8.34 -11.76 -3.88
CA VAL A 50 -8.97 -10.80 -4.81
C VAL A 50 -8.44 -9.38 -4.57
N GLN A 51 -8.31 -8.96 -3.30
CA GLN A 51 -7.77 -7.65 -2.95
C GLN A 51 -6.30 -7.49 -3.38
N LEU A 52 -5.46 -8.51 -3.21
CA LEU A 52 -4.06 -8.47 -3.66
C LEU A 52 -3.95 -8.36 -5.18
N HIS A 53 -4.75 -9.12 -5.94
CA HIS A 53 -4.80 -8.98 -7.40
C HIS A 53 -5.29 -7.59 -7.82
N LYS A 54 -6.26 -7.03 -7.11
CA LYS A 54 -6.71 -5.66 -7.38
C LYS A 54 -5.63 -4.62 -7.11
N ILE A 55 -4.86 -4.78 -6.05
CA ILE A 55 -3.69 -3.93 -5.78
C ILE A 55 -2.69 -4.00 -6.92
N ALA A 56 -2.36 -5.20 -7.40
CA ALA A 56 -1.44 -5.39 -8.53
C ALA A 56 -1.94 -4.69 -9.80
N GLU A 57 -3.22 -4.85 -10.12
CA GLU A 57 -3.87 -4.17 -11.26
C GLU A 57 -3.74 -2.65 -11.16
N LEU A 58 -4.06 -2.08 -9.99
CA LEU A 58 -4.01 -0.64 -9.76
C LEU A 58 -2.58 -0.09 -9.82
N LEU A 59 -1.60 -0.82 -9.29
CA LEU A 59 -0.19 -0.45 -9.37
C LEU A 59 0.30 -0.41 -10.83
N ARG A 60 -0.05 -1.40 -11.65
CA ARG A 60 0.31 -1.43 -13.07
C ARG A 60 -0.39 -0.35 -13.87
N ARG A 61 -1.65 -0.09 -13.58
CA ARG A 61 -2.41 0.97 -14.25
C ARG A 61 -1.80 2.36 -14.03
N ASP A 62 -1.37 2.64 -12.82
CA ASP A 62 -0.92 3.95 -12.39
C ASP A 62 0.60 3.98 -12.07
N VAL A 63 1.40 3.16 -12.74
CA VAL A 63 2.84 3.00 -12.47
C VAL A 63 3.59 4.32 -12.49
N ASP A 64 3.35 5.18 -13.46
CA ASP A 64 4.03 6.47 -13.59
C ASP A 64 3.68 7.41 -12.43
N LYS A 65 2.43 7.43 -12.00
CA LYS A 65 1.96 8.22 -10.86
C LYS A 65 2.67 7.82 -9.56
N TYR A 66 2.74 6.53 -9.28
CA TYR A 66 3.41 6.06 -8.06
C TYR A 66 4.92 6.23 -8.12
N ALA A 67 5.53 6.02 -9.29
CA ALA A 67 6.95 6.26 -9.50
C ALA A 67 7.31 7.74 -9.29
N GLU A 68 6.47 8.67 -9.76
CA GLU A 68 6.65 10.10 -9.54
C GLU A 68 6.64 10.47 -8.05
N VAL A 69 5.72 9.89 -7.29
CA VAL A 69 5.66 10.09 -5.82
C VAL A 69 6.98 9.63 -5.17
N MET A 70 7.48 8.46 -5.53
CA MET A 70 8.73 7.93 -4.99
C MET A 70 9.93 8.83 -5.35
N THR A 71 10.01 9.29 -6.58
CA THR A 71 11.08 10.19 -7.03
C THR A 71 11.04 11.51 -6.27
N LYS A 72 9.86 12.10 -6.11
CA LYS A 72 9.70 13.39 -5.42
C LYS A 72 9.93 13.28 -3.92
N ASP A 73 9.54 12.18 -3.29
CA ASP A 73 9.63 12.01 -1.84
C ASP A 73 11.01 11.53 -1.38
N MET A 74 11.63 10.64 -2.16
CA MET A 74 12.87 9.95 -1.77
C MET A 74 14.08 10.30 -2.66
N GLY A 75 13.88 11.00 -3.77
CA GLY A 75 14.94 11.28 -4.74
C GLY A 75 15.36 10.08 -5.58
N LYS A 76 14.54 9.03 -5.64
CA LYS A 76 14.82 7.84 -6.44
C LYS A 76 14.76 8.14 -7.93
N LEU A 77 15.67 7.54 -8.71
CA LEU A 77 15.64 7.66 -10.17
C LEU A 77 14.31 7.15 -10.73
N PHE A 78 13.66 7.93 -11.59
CA PHE A 78 12.29 7.65 -12.05
C PHE A 78 12.15 6.27 -12.71
N THR A 79 13.09 5.86 -13.54
CA THR A 79 13.09 4.53 -14.19
C THR A 79 13.20 3.39 -13.18
N GLU A 80 13.99 3.56 -12.12
CA GLU A 80 14.09 2.58 -11.04
C GLU A 80 12.82 2.57 -10.17
N ALA A 81 12.23 3.74 -9.93
CA ALA A 81 10.96 3.84 -9.22
C ALA A 81 9.83 3.09 -9.96
N LYS A 82 9.78 3.20 -11.29
CA LYS A 82 8.84 2.41 -12.11
C LYS A 82 9.05 0.91 -11.95
N GLY A 83 10.28 0.45 -12.02
CA GLY A 83 10.63 -0.97 -11.81
C GLY A 83 10.21 -1.46 -10.42
N GLU A 84 10.35 -0.62 -9.39
CA GLU A 84 9.93 -0.97 -8.03
C GLU A 84 8.40 -1.06 -7.88
N VAL A 85 7.65 -0.18 -8.51
CA VAL A 85 6.18 -0.28 -8.55
C VAL A 85 5.73 -1.56 -9.25
N GLU A 86 6.36 -1.91 -10.37
CA GLU A 86 6.08 -3.17 -11.08
C GLU A 86 6.41 -4.39 -10.22
N LEU A 87 7.55 -4.38 -9.53
CA LEU A 87 7.92 -5.43 -8.58
C LEU A 87 6.90 -5.58 -7.45
N CYS A 88 6.38 -4.49 -6.91
CA CYS A 88 5.31 -4.53 -5.90
C CYS A 88 4.05 -5.21 -6.43
N ALA A 89 3.69 -4.94 -7.69
CA ALA A 89 2.56 -5.59 -8.33
C ALA A 89 2.80 -7.11 -8.51
N GLU A 90 3.98 -7.51 -8.95
CA GLU A 90 4.37 -8.92 -9.06
C GLU A 90 4.32 -9.65 -7.72
N ILE A 91 4.80 -9.01 -6.66
CA ILE A 91 4.76 -9.57 -5.29
C ILE A 91 3.31 -9.76 -4.83
N ALA A 92 2.43 -8.79 -5.08
CA ALA A 92 1.02 -8.90 -4.73
C ALA A 92 0.33 -10.07 -5.46
N ASP A 93 0.55 -10.22 -6.76
CA ASP A 93 0.04 -11.36 -7.53
C ASP A 93 0.62 -12.69 -7.05
N TYR A 94 1.92 -12.74 -6.82
CA TYR A 94 2.60 -13.95 -6.35
C TYR A 94 2.00 -14.47 -5.04
N TYR A 95 1.82 -13.61 -4.05
CA TYR A 95 1.23 -14.04 -2.78
C TYR A 95 -0.25 -14.33 -2.86
N ALA A 96 -0.99 -13.67 -3.75
CA ALA A 96 -2.37 -14.03 -4.03
C ALA A 96 -2.47 -15.45 -4.62
N ASP A 97 -1.61 -15.79 -5.58
CA ASP A 97 -1.61 -17.09 -6.24
C ASP A 97 -1.13 -18.22 -5.33
N LYS A 98 -0.15 -17.93 -4.45
CA LYS A 98 0.49 -18.90 -3.57
C LYS A 98 -0.11 -19.02 -2.16
N ALA A 99 -1.06 -18.15 -1.82
CA ALA A 99 -1.61 -18.07 -0.47
C ALA A 99 -2.15 -19.40 0.04
N GLU A 100 -2.89 -20.16 -0.77
CA GLU A 100 -3.44 -21.45 -0.38
C GLU A 100 -2.35 -22.49 -0.08
N GLU A 101 -1.29 -22.49 -0.90
CA GLU A 101 -0.16 -23.39 -0.69
C GLU A 101 0.58 -23.08 0.60
N PHE A 102 0.88 -21.79 0.85
CA PHE A 102 1.66 -21.37 2.02
C PHE A 102 0.88 -21.46 3.33
N LEU A 103 -0.43 -21.33 3.29
CA LEU A 103 -1.30 -21.35 4.46
C LEU A 103 -1.92 -22.71 4.75
N LYS A 104 -1.53 -23.76 4.02
CA LYS A 104 -1.95 -25.13 4.35
C LYS A 104 -1.46 -25.51 5.74
N PRO A 105 -2.32 -26.16 6.55
CA PRO A 105 -1.90 -26.70 7.84
C PRO A 105 -0.80 -27.77 7.69
#